data_92b04e717ea921104368bd4b37f1d2fe
#
_entry.id   92b04e717ea921104368bd4b37f1d2fe
#
_cell.length_a   1.000
_cell.length_b   1.000
_cell.length_c   1.000
_cell.angle_alpha   90.00
_cell.angle_beta   90.00
_cell.angle_gamma   90.00
#
_symmetry.space_group_name_H-M   'P 1'
#
loop_
_entity.id
_entity.type
_entity.pdbx_description
1 polymer ?
#
loop_
_entity_poly.entity_id
_entity_poly.type
_entity_poly.pdbx_seq_one_letter_code
_entity_poly.pdbx_strand_id
1 'polypeptide(L)'
;MSRTYDVLVKKSVHFNLTKDSHTALKIACAARGLSMQEVIEAFAKRIEIEDSKMLKFLDDVVEQKKQKANKNFSKSDVESIFNMIESKDK
;
A
#
# COMPACT_ATOMS: atom_id res chain seq x y z
N MET A 1 -19.34 -25.14 -4.58
CA MET A 1 -19.63 -24.69 -5.29
C MET A 1 -19.36 -23.27 -5.36
N SER A 2 -19.79 -22.54 -4.59
CA SER A 2 -19.56 -21.12 -4.64
C SER A 2 -18.09 -20.79 -4.43
N ARG A 3 -17.36 -21.69 -3.79
CA ARG A 3 -15.98 -21.40 -3.55
C ARG A 3 -15.17 -21.26 -4.82
N THR A 4 -15.36 -22.14 -5.78
CA THR A 4 -14.67 -22.03 -7.06
C THR A 4 -15.10 -20.75 -7.77
N TYR A 5 -16.35 -20.41 -7.67
CA TYR A 5 -16.87 -19.19 -8.28
C TYR A 5 -16.23 -17.96 -7.65
N ASP A 6 -16.10 -17.99 -6.32
CA ASP A 6 -15.54 -16.85 -5.61
C ASP A 6 -14.09 -16.59 -6.00
N VAL A 7 -13.35 -17.64 -6.29
CA VAL A 7 -11.96 -17.50 -6.70
C VAL A 7 -11.84 -16.73 -8.00
N LEU A 8 -12.82 -16.90 -8.89
CA LEU A 8 -12.79 -16.23 -10.19
C LEU A 8 -13.34 -14.82 -10.14
N VAL A 9 -14.07 -14.49 -9.10
CA VAL A 9 -14.65 -13.14 -8.98
C VAL A 9 -13.58 -12.16 -8.56
N LYS A 10 -13.51 -11.04 -9.27
CA LYS A 10 -12.54 -10.00 -8.97
C LYS A 10 -13.25 -8.78 -8.43
N LYS A 11 -12.59 -8.12 -7.51
CA LYS A 11 -13.11 -6.90 -6.91
C LYS A 11 -12.28 -5.72 -7.36
N SER A 12 -12.95 -4.60 -7.59
CA SER A 12 -12.27 -3.39 -7.97
C SER A 12 -11.75 -2.67 -6.73
N VAL A 13 -10.52 -2.21 -6.81
CA VAL A 13 -9.89 -1.48 -5.71
C VAL A 13 -9.28 -0.21 -6.27
N HIS A 14 -9.46 0.88 -5.54
CA HIS A 14 -8.93 2.17 -5.96
C HIS A 14 -7.96 2.69 -4.91
N PHE A 15 -6.82 3.16 -5.39
CA PHE A 15 -5.80 3.74 -4.53
C PHE A 15 -5.42 5.11 -5.04
N ASN A 16 -5.06 5.97 -4.10
CA ASN A 16 -4.47 7.26 -4.45
C ASN A 16 -2.99 7.21 -4.13
N LEU A 17 -2.18 7.44 -5.14
CA LEU A 17 -0.74 7.49 -4.98
C LEU A 17 -0.26 8.89 -5.28
N THR A 18 0.88 9.26 -4.69
CA THR A 18 1.49 10.50 -5.09
C THR A 18 1.89 10.40 -6.57
N LYS A 19 1.98 11.54 -7.21
CA LYS A 19 2.33 11.57 -8.62
C LYS A 19 3.67 10.87 -8.88
N ASP A 20 4.64 11.14 -8.03
CA ASP A 20 5.95 10.54 -8.21
C ASP A 20 5.93 9.03 -8.02
N SER A 21 5.20 8.56 -7.02
CA SER A 21 5.09 7.12 -6.78
C SER A 21 4.37 6.42 -7.91
N HIS A 22 3.32 7.05 -8.41
CA HIS A 22 2.57 6.48 -9.52
C HIS A 22 3.46 6.34 -10.75
N THR A 23 4.21 7.40 -11.06
CA THR A 23 5.11 7.39 -12.21
C THR A 23 6.20 6.32 -12.04
N ALA A 24 6.79 6.24 -10.86
CA ALA A 24 7.84 5.28 -10.61
C ALA A 24 7.32 3.84 -10.77
N LEU A 25 6.15 3.58 -10.23
CA LEU A 25 5.55 2.26 -10.35
C LEU A 25 5.26 1.92 -11.81
N LYS A 26 4.72 2.88 -12.54
CA LYS A 26 4.40 2.68 -13.94
C LYS A 26 5.64 2.37 -14.76
N ILE A 27 6.72 3.12 -14.53
CA ILE A 27 7.96 2.91 -15.25
C ILE A 27 8.57 1.55 -14.91
N ALA A 28 8.57 1.20 -13.64
CA ALA A 28 9.14 -0.07 -13.21
C ALA A 28 8.38 -1.24 -13.83
N CYS A 29 7.07 -1.14 -13.90
CA CYS A 29 6.25 -2.18 -14.50
C CYS A 29 6.52 -2.27 -16.00
N ALA A 30 6.56 -1.13 -16.69
CA ALA A 30 6.77 -1.12 -18.13
C ALA A 30 8.13 -1.70 -18.49
N ALA A 31 9.15 -1.39 -17.68
CA ALA A 31 10.49 -1.89 -17.95
C ALA A 31 10.55 -3.42 -17.87
N ARG A 32 9.61 -4.03 -17.17
CA ARG A 32 9.58 -5.47 -16.99
C ARG A 32 8.47 -6.16 -17.75
N GLY A 33 7.77 -5.41 -18.59
CA GLY A 33 6.68 -5.98 -19.38
C GLY A 33 5.49 -6.39 -18.55
N LEU A 34 5.27 -5.70 -17.43
CA LEU A 34 4.17 -6.02 -16.52
C LEU A 34 3.17 -4.88 -16.51
N SER A 35 1.90 -5.22 -16.27
CA SER A 35 0.91 -4.20 -16.01
C SER A 35 0.88 -3.92 -14.51
N MET A 36 0.38 -2.75 -14.15
CA MET A 36 0.25 -2.41 -12.74
C MET A 36 -0.71 -3.37 -12.05
N GLN A 37 -1.73 -3.81 -12.76
CA GLN A 37 -2.67 -4.77 -12.19
C GLN A 37 -1.99 -6.09 -11.87
N GLU A 38 -1.11 -6.55 -12.76
CA GLU A 38 -0.38 -7.79 -12.52
C GLU A 38 0.49 -7.70 -11.28
N VAL A 39 1.13 -6.55 -11.09
CA VAL A 39 2.00 -6.36 -9.93
C VAL A 39 1.17 -6.33 -8.65
N ILE A 40 0.06 -5.61 -8.65
CA ILE A 40 -0.78 -5.53 -7.46
C ILE A 40 -1.39 -6.89 -7.14
N GLU A 41 -1.79 -7.63 -8.16
CA GLU A 41 -2.35 -8.96 -7.96
C GLU A 41 -1.30 -9.89 -7.35
N ALA A 42 -0.08 -9.84 -7.87
CA ALA A 42 1.00 -10.66 -7.35
C ALA A 42 1.34 -10.28 -5.92
N PHE A 43 1.34 -9.00 -5.62
CA PHE A 43 1.59 -8.52 -4.28
C PHE A 43 0.54 -9.05 -3.30
N ALA A 44 -0.72 -8.96 -3.67
CA ALA A 44 -1.81 -9.42 -2.81
C ALA A 44 -1.72 -10.94 -2.61
N LYS A 45 -1.36 -11.67 -3.65
CA LYS A 45 -1.24 -13.11 -3.52
C LYS A 45 -0.11 -13.52 -2.59
N ARG A 46 0.98 -12.77 -2.62
CA ARG A 46 2.09 -13.07 -1.71
C ARG A 46 1.71 -12.82 -0.27
N ILE A 47 0.90 -11.80 -0.04
CA ILE A 47 0.40 -11.57 1.31
C ILE A 47 -0.54 -12.70 1.72
N GLU A 48 -1.36 -13.17 0.79
CA GLU A 48 -2.29 -14.24 1.07
C GLU A 48 -1.58 -15.53 1.53
N ILE A 49 -0.46 -15.84 0.90
CA ILE A 49 0.31 -17.04 1.28
C ILE A 49 1.31 -16.73 2.38
N GLU A 50 1.25 -15.54 2.96
CA GLU A 50 2.11 -15.14 4.05
C GLU A 50 3.59 -15.25 3.72
N ASP A 51 3.93 -14.78 2.52
CA ASP A 51 5.32 -14.76 2.10
C ASP A 51 6.15 -13.90 3.04
N SER A 52 7.25 -14.45 3.55
CA SER A 52 8.03 -13.76 4.57
C SER A 52 8.58 -12.43 4.09
N LYS A 53 8.93 -12.33 2.82
CA LYS A 53 9.45 -11.08 2.28
C LYS A 53 8.38 -10.00 2.25
N MET A 54 7.17 -10.40 1.92
CA MET A 54 6.07 -9.43 1.89
C MET A 54 5.69 -8.99 3.30
N LEU A 55 5.68 -9.93 4.23
CA LEU A 55 5.36 -9.60 5.62
C LEU A 55 6.43 -8.68 6.20
N LYS A 56 7.69 -8.93 5.87
CA LYS A 56 8.76 -8.05 6.30
C LYS A 56 8.60 -6.66 5.71
N PHE A 57 8.19 -6.60 4.45
CA PHE A 57 7.94 -5.32 3.80
C PHE A 57 6.87 -4.55 4.55
N LEU A 58 5.80 -5.22 4.95
CA LEU A 58 4.74 -4.57 5.70
C LEU A 58 5.24 -4.08 7.07
N ASP A 59 6.10 -4.88 7.71
CA ASP A 59 6.69 -4.46 8.97
C ASP A 59 7.55 -3.23 8.78
N ASP A 60 8.28 -3.17 7.67
CA ASP A 60 9.08 -2.00 7.36
C ASP A 60 8.22 -0.77 7.18
N VAL A 61 7.07 -0.93 6.54
CA VAL A 61 6.15 0.18 6.35
C VAL A 61 5.63 0.67 7.70
N VAL A 62 5.32 -0.26 8.59
CA VAL A 62 4.88 0.11 9.93
C VAL A 62 5.96 0.90 10.65
N GLU A 63 7.20 0.44 10.52
CA GLU A 63 8.32 1.12 11.16
C GLU A 63 8.53 2.52 10.61
N GLN A 64 8.42 2.65 9.29
CA GLN A 64 8.55 3.95 8.65
C GLN A 64 7.46 4.90 9.14
N LYS A 65 6.26 4.39 9.31
CA LYS A 65 5.17 5.21 9.81
C LYS A 65 5.45 5.68 11.22
N LYS A 66 6.00 4.82 12.06
CA LYS A 66 6.36 5.20 13.43
C LYS A 66 7.46 6.25 13.45
N GLN A 67 8.48 6.06 12.62
CA GLN A 67 9.58 7.02 12.55
C GLN A 67 9.11 8.37 12.07
N LYS A 68 8.21 8.38 11.10
CA LYS A 68 7.67 9.61 10.59
C LYS A 68 6.90 10.35 11.67
N ALA A 69 6.12 9.63 12.46
CA ALA A 69 5.38 10.23 13.55
C ALA A 69 6.32 10.77 14.60
N ASN A 70 7.39 10.04 14.91
CA ASN A 70 8.36 10.49 15.89
C ASN A 70 9.15 11.70 15.43
N LYS A 71 9.47 11.74 14.15
CA LYS A 71 10.20 12.86 13.60
C LYS A 71 9.41 14.14 13.65
N ASN A 72 8.12 14.04 13.53
CA ASN A 72 7.25 15.19 13.45
C ASN A 72 6.74 15.59 14.82
N PHE A 73 7.66 15.78 15.74
CA PHE A 73 7.25 16.10 17.09
C PHE A 73 7.35 17.57 17.41
N SER A 74 7.53 18.43 16.43
CA SER A 74 7.45 19.85 16.65
C SER A 74 5.99 20.23 16.75
N LYS A 75 5.74 21.46 17.23
CA LYS A 75 4.37 21.90 17.44
C LYS A 75 3.52 21.80 16.19
N SER A 76 4.02 22.33 15.09
CA SER A 76 3.24 22.35 13.87
C SER A 76 3.02 20.92 13.36
N ASP A 77 3.99 20.06 13.60
CA ASP A 77 3.87 18.69 13.14
C ASP A 77 2.82 17.93 13.94
N VAL A 78 2.74 18.22 15.24
CA VAL A 78 1.73 17.60 16.07
C VAL A 78 0.34 17.98 15.58
N GLU A 79 0.16 19.24 15.24
CA GLU A 79 -1.12 19.69 14.72
C GLU A 79 -1.46 19.01 13.41
N SER A 80 -0.47 18.85 12.56
CA SER A 80 -0.68 18.17 11.29
C SER A 80 -1.13 16.72 11.51
N ILE A 81 -0.52 16.06 12.47
CA ILE A 81 -0.89 14.68 12.79
C ILE A 81 -2.32 14.62 13.28
N PHE A 82 -2.71 15.53 14.14
CA PHE A 82 -4.07 15.58 14.64
C PHE A 82 -5.06 15.79 13.51
N ASN A 83 -4.75 16.69 12.60
CA ASN A 83 -5.62 16.95 11.47
C ASN A 83 -5.76 15.72 10.59
N MET A 84 -4.67 15.01 10.39
CA MET A 84 -4.71 13.79 9.60
C MET A 84 -5.59 12.73 10.25
N ILE A 85 -5.47 12.59 11.56
CA ILE A 85 -6.27 11.62 12.28
C ILE A 85 -7.75 11.96 12.18
N GLU A 86 -8.07 13.22 12.36
CA GLU A 86 -9.46 13.65 12.25
C GLU A 86 -10.01 13.42 10.86
N SER A 87 -9.20 13.68 9.85
CA SER A 87 -9.63 13.44 8.48
C SER A 87 -9.91 11.98 8.24
N LYS A 88 -9.13 11.12 8.83
CA LYS A 88 -9.32 9.68 8.65
C LYS A 88 -10.57 9.18 9.33
N ASP A 89 -10.95 9.81 10.41
CA ASP A 89 -12.11 9.38 11.15
C ASP A 89 -13.40 9.74 10.45
N LYS A 90 -13.31 10.49 9.41
CA LYS A 90 -14.47 10.84 8.63
C LYS A 90 -14.58 10.00 7.39
#